data_1425924b94eadc7cf7e984a14e6bfd16
#
_entry.id   1425924b94eadc7cf7e984a14e6bfd16
#
_cell.length_a   1.000
_cell.length_b   1.000
_cell.length_c   1.000
_cell.angle_alpha   90.00
_cell.angle_beta   90.00
_cell.angle_gamma   90.00
#
_symmetry.space_group_name_H-M   'P 1'
#
loop_
_entity.id
_entity.type
_entity.pdbx_description
1 polymer ?
#
loop_
_entity_poly.entity_id
_entity_poly.type
_entity_poly.pdbx_seq_one_letter_code
_entity_poly.pdbx_strand_id
1 'polypeptide(L)'
;FGLPSLSRNRKPLHPSTTVAVFEAAIDAMAEMTLSDNAADKYRLSLGGIYAPEQENVEIKTPVALVEFLRQHPEVDTIQLCTDNDEPGRNAALAIARNLGSKYKVSLCLPQIEGGDYADLAKQIKQARRACSRQRLDAVR
;
A
#
# COMPACT_ATOMS: atom_id res chain seq x y z
N PHE A 1 4.58 7.90 -7.92
CA PHE A 1 5.42 8.49 -6.87
C PHE A 1 5.91 7.38 -5.93
N GLY A 2 7.22 7.13 -5.91
CA GLY A 2 7.85 6.15 -5.03
C GLY A 2 8.58 6.85 -3.88
N LEU A 3 8.28 6.44 -2.64
CA LEU A 3 9.03 6.89 -1.47
C LEU A 3 10.16 5.89 -1.21
N PRO A 4 11.42 6.35 -1.16
CA PRO A 4 12.53 5.48 -0.80
C PRO A 4 12.42 5.04 0.66
N SER A 5 12.95 3.88 0.97
CA SER A 5 13.12 3.48 2.36
C SER A 5 14.20 4.36 3.02
N LEU A 6 13.86 4.99 4.13
CA LEU A 6 14.77 5.85 4.89
C LEU A 6 15.18 5.16 6.20
N SER A 7 16.47 5.09 6.49
CA SER A 7 16.98 4.60 7.77
C SER A 7 17.10 5.73 8.80
N ARG A 8 16.70 5.47 10.03
CA ARG A 8 16.90 6.40 11.16
C ARG A 8 18.38 6.68 11.46
N ASN A 9 19.28 5.78 11.09
CA ASN A 9 20.69 5.84 11.48
C ASN A 9 21.65 6.34 10.39
N ARG A 10 21.16 7.00 9.32
CA ARG A 10 21.96 7.58 8.23
C ARG A 10 23.04 6.66 7.60
N LYS A 11 22.95 5.34 7.78
CA LYS A 11 23.75 4.41 7.00
C LYS A 11 23.23 4.37 5.56
N PRO A 12 24.10 4.18 4.55
CA PRO A 12 23.64 3.95 3.19
C PRO A 12 22.69 2.75 3.20
N LEU A 13 21.45 3.00 2.79
CA LEU A 13 20.41 1.98 2.78
C LEU A 13 20.70 0.98 1.68
N HIS A 14 20.69 -0.30 2.04
CA HIS A 14 20.48 -1.31 1.03
C HIS A 14 19.11 -1.07 0.41
N PRO A 15 19.01 -1.06 -0.94
CA PRO A 15 17.71 -0.93 -1.58
C PRO A 15 16.78 -2.02 -1.08
N SER A 16 15.53 -1.66 -0.77
CA SER A 16 14.54 -2.63 -0.35
C SER A 16 14.24 -3.62 -1.49
N THR A 17 13.99 -4.87 -1.16
CA THR A 17 13.53 -5.87 -2.13
C THR A 17 11.99 -5.91 -2.25
N THR A 18 11.29 -5.11 -1.46
CA THR A 18 9.83 -5.08 -1.41
C THR A 18 9.29 -3.72 -1.84
N VAL A 19 8.24 -3.74 -2.66
CA VAL A 19 7.42 -2.57 -2.99
C VAL A 19 5.97 -2.80 -2.58
N ALA A 20 5.40 -1.84 -1.84
CA ALA A 20 3.97 -1.75 -1.59
C ALA A 20 3.32 -0.79 -2.58
N VAL A 21 2.21 -1.21 -3.20
CA VAL A 21 1.54 -0.51 -4.29
C VAL A 21 0.17 -0.04 -3.84
N PHE A 22 -0.08 1.24 -3.98
CA PHE A 22 -1.30 1.93 -3.54
C PHE A 22 -1.99 2.64 -4.71
N GLU A 23 -3.30 2.85 -4.60
CA GLU A 23 -4.04 3.62 -5.60
C GLU A 23 -3.69 5.11 -5.53
N ALA A 24 -3.65 5.67 -4.33
CA ALA A 24 -3.36 7.08 -4.11
C ALA A 24 -2.15 7.30 -3.18
N ALA A 25 -1.51 8.45 -3.31
CA ALA A 25 -0.36 8.82 -2.47
C ALA A 25 -0.73 8.96 -0.99
N ILE A 26 -1.97 9.39 -0.70
CA ILE A 26 -2.45 9.53 0.68
C ILE A 26 -2.50 8.18 1.41
N ASP A 27 -2.83 7.10 0.71
CA ASP A 27 -2.88 5.75 1.27
C ASP A 27 -1.49 5.22 1.56
N ALA A 28 -0.52 5.49 0.68
CA ALA A 28 0.89 5.18 0.91
C ALA A 28 1.44 5.88 2.17
N MET A 29 1.09 7.16 2.36
CA MET A 29 1.48 7.92 3.55
C MET A 29 0.76 7.43 4.80
N ALA A 30 -0.51 7.05 4.70
CA ALA A 30 -1.29 6.50 5.81
C ALA A 30 -0.72 5.16 6.27
N GLU A 31 -0.44 4.23 5.35
CA GLU A 31 0.19 2.95 5.66
C GLU A 31 1.57 3.15 6.29
N MET A 32 2.37 4.08 5.76
CA MET A 32 3.67 4.41 6.33
C MET A 32 3.56 4.92 7.78
N THR A 33 2.53 5.68 8.08
CA THR A 33 2.26 6.18 9.45
C THR A 33 1.85 5.06 10.41
N LEU A 34 1.16 4.02 9.91
CA LEU A 34 0.73 2.87 10.68
C LEU A 34 1.83 1.81 10.83
N SER A 35 2.84 1.84 9.98
CA SER A 35 3.94 0.88 9.99
C SER A 35 4.91 1.17 11.13
N ASP A 36 5.31 0.12 11.87
CA ASP A 36 6.34 0.23 12.91
C ASP A 36 7.74 0.51 12.33
N ASN A 37 7.96 0.12 11.08
CA ASN A 37 9.20 0.35 10.35
C ASN A 37 8.93 0.99 8.98
N ALA A 38 8.82 2.30 8.95
CA ALA A 38 8.55 3.07 7.73
C ALA A 38 9.64 2.94 6.65
N ALA A 39 10.82 2.44 7.01
CA ALA A 39 11.98 2.31 6.12
C ALA A 39 12.14 0.92 5.49
N ASP A 40 11.22 -0.01 5.73
CA ASP A 40 11.34 -1.43 5.37
C ASP A 40 11.10 -1.73 3.88
N LYS A 41 10.40 -0.86 3.16
CA LYS A 41 9.95 -1.09 1.79
C LYS A 41 9.77 0.20 0.99
N TYR A 42 9.76 0.05 -0.33
CA TYR A 42 9.29 1.10 -1.23
C TYR A 42 7.76 1.22 -1.13
N ARG A 43 7.25 2.42 -1.35
CA ARG A 43 5.81 2.69 -1.46
C ARG A 43 5.54 3.42 -2.75
N LEU A 44 4.78 2.81 -3.64
CA LEU A 44 4.44 3.32 -4.96
C LEU A 44 2.96 3.66 -5.02
N SER A 45 2.64 4.90 -5.39
CA SER A 45 1.29 5.30 -5.75
C SER A 45 1.08 5.19 -7.26
N LEU A 46 -0.01 4.57 -7.68
CA LEU A 46 -0.38 4.44 -9.09
C LEU A 46 -1.04 5.71 -9.65
N GLY A 47 -1.52 6.61 -8.77
CA GLY A 47 -2.30 7.78 -9.17
C GLY A 47 -3.71 7.45 -9.65
N GLY A 48 -4.25 6.33 -9.20
CA GLY A 48 -5.54 5.76 -9.57
C GLY A 48 -5.39 4.41 -10.26
N ILE A 49 -6.49 3.70 -10.36
CA ILE A 49 -6.58 2.42 -11.10
C ILE A 49 -7.59 2.53 -12.23
N TYR A 50 -7.29 1.84 -13.32
CA TYR A 50 -8.24 1.69 -14.41
C TYR A 50 -9.20 0.55 -14.08
N ALA A 51 -10.47 0.89 -13.88
CA ALA A 51 -11.56 -0.07 -13.76
C ALA A 51 -12.38 -0.02 -15.05
N PRO A 52 -12.25 -1.01 -15.96
CA PRO A 52 -13.04 -1.03 -17.18
C PRO A 52 -14.52 -1.26 -16.85
N GLU A 53 -15.42 -0.51 -17.49
CA GLU A 53 -16.86 -0.66 -17.34
C GLU A 53 -17.41 -1.97 -17.96
N GLN A 54 -16.61 -2.66 -18.76
CA GLN A 54 -16.98 -3.89 -19.44
C GLN A 54 -16.37 -5.11 -18.76
N GLU A 55 -17.18 -6.13 -18.47
CA GLU A 55 -16.78 -7.35 -17.75
C GLU A 55 -15.70 -8.21 -18.42
N ASN A 56 -15.43 -8.01 -19.71
CA ASN A 56 -14.50 -8.84 -20.50
C ASN A 56 -13.20 -8.11 -20.91
N VAL A 57 -12.89 -6.97 -20.30
CA VAL A 57 -11.65 -6.25 -20.60
C VAL A 57 -10.52 -6.73 -19.69
N GLU A 58 -9.45 -7.21 -20.30
CA GLU A 58 -8.25 -7.60 -19.56
C GLU A 58 -7.62 -6.39 -18.86
N ILE A 59 -7.51 -6.46 -17.55
CA ILE A 59 -6.86 -5.43 -16.74
C ILE A 59 -5.34 -5.60 -16.89
N LYS A 60 -4.72 -4.64 -17.54
CA LYS A 60 -3.26 -4.60 -17.73
C LYS A 60 -2.57 -4.11 -16.45
N THR A 61 -1.34 -4.57 -16.25
CA THR A 61 -0.48 -4.03 -15.20
C THR A 61 -0.27 -2.53 -15.42
N PRO A 62 -0.47 -1.69 -14.39
CA PRO A 62 -0.29 -0.24 -14.51
C PRO A 62 1.13 0.12 -14.97
N VAL A 63 1.22 1.06 -15.90
CA VAL A 63 2.51 1.50 -16.48
C VAL A 63 3.47 2.01 -15.41
N ALA A 64 2.96 2.72 -14.40
CA ALA A 64 3.76 3.21 -13.29
C ALA A 64 4.46 2.07 -12.52
N LEU A 65 3.78 0.94 -12.31
CA LEU A 65 4.36 -0.23 -11.67
C LEU A 65 5.39 -0.92 -12.57
N VAL A 66 5.08 -1.08 -13.85
CA VAL A 66 6.01 -1.68 -14.82
C VAL A 66 7.31 -0.88 -14.89
N GLU A 67 7.21 0.44 -15.00
CA GLU A 67 8.38 1.31 -15.08
C GLU A 67 9.17 1.34 -13.77
N PHE A 68 8.48 1.34 -12.63
CA PHE A 68 9.14 1.24 -11.33
C PHE A 68 9.97 -0.05 -11.20
N LEU A 69 9.38 -1.19 -11.55
CA LEU A 69 10.06 -2.49 -11.50
C LEU A 69 11.25 -2.57 -12.47
N ARG A 70 11.15 -1.91 -13.63
CA ARG A 70 12.25 -1.81 -14.57
C ARG A 70 13.44 -1.04 -14.00
N GLN A 71 13.17 0.02 -13.23
CA GLN A 71 14.20 0.86 -12.59
C GLN A 71 14.76 0.23 -11.29
N HIS A 72 14.03 -0.71 -10.69
CA HIS A 72 14.36 -1.34 -9.42
C HIS A 72 14.49 -2.87 -9.55
N PRO A 73 15.55 -3.36 -10.23
CA PRO A 73 15.73 -4.80 -10.45
C PRO A 73 15.96 -5.59 -9.15
N GLU A 74 16.30 -4.93 -8.05
CA GLU A 74 16.43 -5.52 -6.71
C GLU A 74 15.09 -5.95 -6.10
N VAL A 75 13.96 -5.44 -6.59
CA VAL A 75 12.63 -5.79 -6.09
C VAL A 75 12.25 -7.20 -6.55
N ASP A 76 11.91 -8.04 -5.60
CA ASP A 76 11.41 -9.41 -5.81
C ASP A 76 10.00 -9.64 -5.24
N THR A 77 9.54 -8.74 -4.36
CA THR A 77 8.29 -8.86 -3.61
C THR A 77 7.40 -7.65 -3.83
N ILE A 78 6.13 -7.90 -4.18
CA ILE A 78 5.12 -6.88 -4.41
C ILE A 78 3.96 -7.09 -3.43
N GLN A 79 3.65 -6.05 -2.65
CA GLN A 79 2.47 -5.99 -1.79
C GLN A 79 1.42 -5.09 -2.43
N LEU A 80 0.26 -5.65 -2.76
CA LEU A 80 -0.84 -4.92 -3.38
C LEU A 80 -1.75 -4.38 -2.27
N CYS A 81 -1.67 -3.08 -2.04
CA CYS A 81 -2.37 -2.34 -1.01
C CYS A 81 -3.43 -1.40 -1.62
N THR A 82 -4.17 -1.92 -2.59
CA THR A 82 -5.30 -1.22 -3.22
C THR A 82 -6.46 -1.05 -2.23
N ASP A 83 -7.45 -0.25 -2.57
CA ASP A 83 -8.65 -0.08 -1.76
C ASP A 83 -9.39 -1.41 -1.62
N ASN A 84 -10.04 -1.62 -0.49
CA ASN A 84 -10.81 -2.84 -0.22
C ASN A 84 -12.24 -2.71 -0.75
N ASP A 85 -12.38 -2.27 -1.99
CA ASP A 85 -13.61 -2.23 -2.77
C ASP A 85 -13.54 -3.17 -3.97
N GLU A 86 -14.62 -3.30 -4.72
CA GLU A 86 -14.65 -4.21 -5.85
C GLU A 86 -13.64 -3.86 -6.95
N PRO A 87 -13.53 -2.58 -7.42
CA PRO A 87 -12.51 -2.20 -8.40
C PRO A 87 -11.08 -2.44 -7.89
N GLY A 88 -10.78 -2.09 -6.63
CA GLY A 88 -9.46 -2.27 -6.03
C GLY A 88 -9.06 -3.75 -5.90
N ARG A 89 -10.00 -4.61 -5.48
CA ARG A 89 -9.78 -6.07 -5.44
C ARG A 89 -9.55 -6.67 -6.82
N ASN A 90 -10.34 -6.27 -7.82
CA ASN A 90 -10.20 -6.75 -9.19
C ASN A 90 -8.87 -6.33 -9.81
N ALA A 91 -8.44 -5.10 -9.58
CA ALA A 91 -7.13 -4.61 -10.01
C ALA A 91 -5.98 -5.37 -9.34
N ALA A 92 -6.06 -5.60 -8.01
CA ALA A 92 -5.05 -6.37 -7.29
C ALA A 92 -4.94 -7.81 -7.82
N LEU A 93 -6.05 -8.50 -8.03
CA LEU A 93 -6.06 -9.85 -8.59
C LEU A 93 -5.48 -9.90 -10.00
N ALA A 94 -5.78 -8.92 -10.85
CA ALA A 94 -5.25 -8.85 -12.20
C ALA A 94 -3.72 -8.63 -12.20
N ILE A 95 -3.23 -7.72 -11.37
CA ILE A 95 -1.79 -7.49 -11.20
C ILE A 95 -1.10 -8.75 -10.68
N ALA A 96 -1.70 -9.43 -9.71
CA ALA A 96 -1.17 -10.67 -9.15
C ALA A 96 -1.05 -11.78 -10.21
N ARG A 97 -2.05 -11.93 -11.09
CA ARG A 97 -2.00 -12.88 -12.22
C ARG A 97 -0.89 -12.52 -13.20
N ASN A 98 -0.76 -11.24 -13.55
CA ASN A 98 0.19 -10.80 -14.55
C ASN A 98 1.65 -10.90 -14.08
N LEU A 99 1.90 -10.70 -12.79
CA LEU A 99 3.25 -10.60 -12.23
C LEU A 99 3.65 -11.78 -11.34
N GLY A 100 2.70 -12.63 -10.95
CA GLY A 100 2.94 -13.71 -9.99
C GLY A 100 3.89 -14.81 -10.44
N SER A 101 4.18 -14.93 -11.74
CA SER A 101 5.19 -15.86 -12.26
C SER A 101 6.63 -15.35 -12.07
N LYS A 102 6.80 -14.04 -11.92
CA LYS A 102 8.13 -13.39 -11.85
C LYS A 102 8.43 -12.80 -10.47
N TYR A 103 7.40 -12.41 -9.72
CA TYR A 103 7.52 -11.77 -8.41
C TYR A 103 6.72 -12.52 -7.36
N LYS A 104 7.12 -12.40 -6.10
CA LYS A 104 6.29 -12.79 -4.96
C LYS A 104 5.24 -11.71 -4.75
N VAL A 105 3.98 -12.03 -5.04
CA VAL A 105 2.87 -11.07 -4.94
C VAL A 105 1.96 -11.45 -3.79
N SER A 106 1.65 -10.50 -2.91
CA SER A 106 0.69 -10.64 -1.81
C SER A 106 -0.35 -9.53 -1.84
N LEU A 107 -1.58 -9.86 -1.46
CA LEU A 107 -2.65 -8.89 -1.28
C LEU A 107 -2.63 -8.40 0.17
N CYS A 108 -2.46 -7.09 0.35
CA CYS A 108 -2.37 -6.42 1.64
C CYS A 108 -3.43 -5.32 1.73
N LEU A 109 -4.69 -5.68 1.46
CA LEU A 109 -5.81 -4.73 1.46
C LEU A 109 -6.07 -4.21 2.89
N PRO A 110 -6.52 -2.96 3.05
CA PRO A 110 -6.93 -2.44 4.36
C PRO A 110 -8.10 -3.27 4.90
N GLN A 111 -8.10 -3.53 6.22
CA GLN A 111 -9.13 -4.35 6.87
C GLN A 111 -10.42 -3.56 7.15
N ILE A 112 -10.86 -2.78 6.18
CA ILE A 112 -12.12 -2.05 6.17
C ILE A 112 -12.78 -2.33 4.83
N GLU A 113 -13.92 -3.00 4.84
CA GLU A 113 -14.66 -3.25 3.60
C GLU A 113 -15.10 -1.92 2.97
N GLY A 114 -14.84 -1.76 1.69
CA GLY A 114 -15.10 -0.52 0.95
C GLY A 114 -14.19 0.66 1.30
N GLY A 115 -13.19 0.45 2.17
CA GLY A 115 -12.29 1.49 2.65
C GLY A 115 -10.87 1.41 2.09
N ASP A 116 -10.12 2.46 2.39
CA ASP A 116 -8.71 2.62 2.04
C ASP A 116 -7.81 2.70 3.29
N TYR A 117 -6.51 2.83 3.09
CA TYR A 117 -5.56 2.98 4.21
C TYR A 117 -5.70 4.32 4.94
N ALA A 118 -6.16 5.37 4.28
CA ALA A 118 -6.44 6.65 4.93
C ALA A 118 -7.61 6.52 5.90
N ASP A 119 -8.65 5.78 5.55
CA ASP A 119 -9.78 5.47 6.43
C ASP A 119 -9.35 4.62 7.64
N LEU A 120 -8.52 3.61 7.42
CA LEU A 120 -7.94 2.80 8.49
C LEU A 120 -7.14 3.67 9.49
N ALA A 121 -6.30 4.57 8.99
CA ALA A 121 -5.53 5.49 9.82
C ALA A 121 -6.43 6.43 10.65
N LYS A 122 -7.52 6.94 10.08
CA LYS A 122 -8.52 7.75 10.78
C LYS A 122 -9.18 6.96 11.92
N GLN A 123 -9.61 5.73 11.66
CA GLN A 123 -10.23 4.87 12.68
C GLN A 123 -9.29 4.59 13.85
N ILE A 124 -8.04 4.22 13.57
CA ILE A 124 -7.04 3.95 14.61
C ILE A 124 -6.75 5.20 15.44
N LYS A 125 -6.64 6.37 14.80
CA LYS A 125 -6.46 7.65 15.50
C LYS A 125 -7.63 7.99 16.42
N GLN A 126 -8.87 7.75 15.98
CA GLN A 126 -10.08 7.96 16.78
C GLN A 126 -10.12 7.02 17.99
N ALA A 127 -9.84 5.73 17.79
CA ALA A 127 -9.78 4.75 18.86
C ALA A 127 -8.73 5.09 19.92
N ARG A 128 -7.53 5.53 19.52
CA ARG A 128 -6.47 5.98 20.43
C ARG A 128 -6.90 7.20 21.25
N ARG A 129 -7.58 8.17 20.63
CA ARG A 129 -8.10 9.36 21.33
C ARG A 129 -9.19 9.00 22.34
N ALA A 130 -10.10 8.11 21.99
CA ALA A 130 -11.16 7.64 22.90
C ALA A 130 -10.56 6.91 24.12
N CYS A 131 -9.60 6.03 23.90
CA CYS A 131 -8.90 5.31 24.96
C CYS A 131 -8.13 6.27 25.91
N SER A 132 -7.48 7.30 25.36
CA SER A 132 -6.76 8.30 26.16
C SER A 132 -7.72 9.13 27.03
N ARG A 133 -8.89 9.50 26.53
CA ARG A 133 -9.94 10.20 27.31
C ARG A 133 -10.45 9.34 28.46
N GLN A 134 -10.78 8.08 28.20
CA GLN A 134 -11.25 7.17 29.24
C GLN A 134 -10.22 6.98 30.38
N ARG A 135 -8.90 6.92 30.04
CA ARG A 135 -7.85 6.84 31.07
C ARG A 135 -7.75 8.10 31.91
N LEU A 136 -7.92 9.28 31.32
CA LEU A 136 -7.93 10.54 32.05
C LEU A 136 -9.15 10.65 32.99
N ASP A 137 -10.33 10.20 32.55
CA ASP A 137 -11.54 10.21 33.35
C ASP A 137 -11.49 9.18 34.50
N ALA A 138 -10.82 8.06 34.33
CA ALA A 138 -10.62 7.04 35.34
C ALA A 138 -9.66 7.47 36.48
N VAL A 139 -8.80 8.49 36.25
CA VAL A 139 -7.82 9.03 37.22
C VAL A 139 -8.40 10.22 38.02
N ARG A 140 -9.56 10.71 37.65
CA ARG A 140 -10.28 11.80 38.38
C ARG A 140 -11.23 11.23 39.44
#